data_b28351f951801f5013eaac223c2f2f22
#
_entry.id   b28351f951801f5013eaac223c2f2f22
#
_cell.length_a   1.000
_cell.length_b   1.000
_cell.length_c   1.000
_cell.angle_alpha   90.00
_cell.angle_beta   90.00
_cell.angle_gamma   90.00
#
_symmetry.space_group_name_H-M   'P 1'
#
loop_
_entity.id
_entity.type
_entity.pdbx_description
1 polymer ?
#
loop_
_entity_poly.entity_id
_entity_poly.type
_entity_poly.pdbx_seq_one_letter_code
_entity_poly.pdbx_strand_id
1 'polypeptide(L)'
;MQFTNLTRANEIGANCYHVQSNDHGYLLDCGAHPKIEGSESLPRLELLANKPLNAVLVSHGHLDHIGSLPVILRERPEARACLTVASGLIADRALHNSVSVMTKQRAELNMPEYPLFTHGEVDRLVDDFENVPYDRPLDIESAQITYHEAG
;
A
#
# COMPACT_ATOMS: atom_id res chain seq x y z
N MET A 1 -16.25 15.69 -1.98
CA MET A 1 -15.20 14.69 -2.32
C MET A 1 -13.89 15.43 -2.58
N GLN A 2 -12.78 14.98 -1.98
CA GLN A 2 -11.44 15.55 -2.17
C GLN A 2 -10.51 14.45 -2.68
N PHE A 3 -9.68 14.78 -3.68
CA PHE A 3 -8.64 13.91 -4.21
C PHE A 3 -7.26 14.47 -3.89
N THR A 4 -6.33 13.64 -3.43
CA THR A 4 -4.94 14.03 -3.16
C THR A 4 -4.00 13.01 -3.78
N ASN A 5 -3.13 13.46 -4.66
CA ASN A 5 -2.06 12.64 -5.22
C ASN A 5 -0.86 12.64 -4.26
N LEU A 6 -0.48 11.47 -3.76
CA LEU A 6 0.68 11.28 -2.87
C LEU A 6 1.93 10.80 -3.61
N THR A 7 1.84 10.50 -4.88
CA THR A 7 3.00 10.08 -5.70
C THR A 7 4.04 11.20 -5.72
N ARG A 8 5.33 10.88 -5.46
CA ARG A 8 6.41 11.89 -5.41
C ARG A 8 6.85 12.39 -6.78
N ALA A 9 6.80 11.53 -7.79
CA ALA A 9 7.32 11.81 -9.12
C ALA A 9 6.21 11.92 -10.16
N ASN A 10 6.51 12.60 -11.28
CA ASN A 10 5.63 12.64 -12.45
C ASN A 10 5.90 11.48 -13.42
N GLU A 11 6.29 10.34 -12.89
CA GLU A 11 6.58 9.11 -13.63
C GLU A 11 5.92 7.91 -12.95
N ILE A 12 5.99 6.73 -13.58
CA ILE A 12 5.47 5.48 -13.03
C ILE A 12 6.28 5.10 -11.77
N GLY A 13 5.58 4.93 -10.65
CA GLY A 13 6.18 4.50 -9.40
C GLY A 13 5.41 5.04 -8.19
N ALA A 14 5.51 4.38 -7.05
CA ALA A 14 4.89 4.74 -5.77
C ALA A 14 3.43 5.22 -5.91
N ASN A 15 2.63 4.47 -6.70
CA ASN A 15 1.22 4.82 -6.93
C ASN A 15 0.47 4.89 -5.61
N CYS A 16 -0.07 6.05 -5.29
CA CYS A 16 -0.77 6.29 -4.03
C CYS A 16 -1.66 7.51 -4.15
N TYR A 17 -2.97 7.30 -4.07
CA TYR A 17 -3.96 8.35 -4.26
C TYR A 17 -4.98 8.31 -3.13
N HIS A 18 -5.15 9.42 -2.41
CA HIS A 18 -6.13 9.53 -1.35
C HIS A 18 -7.41 10.16 -1.87
N VAL A 19 -8.52 9.49 -1.64
CA VAL A 19 -9.88 9.97 -1.90
C VAL A 19 -10.59 10.15 -0.57
N GLN A 20 -11.09 11.35 -0.30
CA GLN A 20 -11.87 11.63 0.91
C GLN A 20 -13.30 12.02 0.54
N SER A 21 -14.26 11.41 1.22
CA SER A 21 -15.68 11.76 1.14
C SER A 21 -16.21 11.95 2.55
N ASN A 22 -16.62 13.17 2.89
CA ASN A 22 -16.97 13.56 4.26
C ASN A 22 -15.82 13.22 5.25
N ASP A 23 -16.12 12.44 6.30
CA ASP A 23 -15.18 12.06 7.34
C ASP A 23 -14.47 10.72 7.05
N HIS A 24 -14.65 10.15 5.86
CA HIS A 24 -14.06 8.88 5.44
C HIS A 24 -13.02 9.06 4.36
N GLY A 25 -11.93 8.30 4.47
CA GLY A 25 -10.81 8.35 3.54
C GLY A 25 -10.38 6.97 3.05
N TYR A 26 -9.96 6.92 1.80
CA TYR A 26 -9.53 5.70 1.12
C TYR A 26 -8.24 5.96 0.36
N LEU A 27 -7.29 5.05 0.43
CA LEU A 27 -6.15 5.03 -0.49
C LEU A 27 -6.47 4.11 -1.67
N LEU A 28 -6.19 4.58 -2.86
CA LEU A 28 -6.09 3.76 -4.08
C LEU A 28 -4.61 3.47 -4.28
N ASP A 29 -4.22 2.24 -4.01
CA ASP A 29 -2.85 1.73 -3.95
C ASP A 29 -1.97 2.43 -2.87
N CYS A 30 -0.86 1.81 -2.52
CA CYS A 30 0.18 2.35 -1.68
C CYS A 30 1.52 1.71 -2.05
N GLY A 31 2.08 2.15 -3.16
CA GLY A 31 3.28 1.58 -3.78
C GLY A 31 4.59 2.15 -3.28
N ALA A 32 5.69 1.54 -3.70
CA ALA A 32 7.03 2.08 -3.58
C ALA A 32 7.63 2.37 -4.97
N HIS A 33 8.47 3.38 -5.06
CA HIS A 33 9.08 3.76 -6.33
C HIS A 33 10.15 2.73 -6.74
N PRO A 34 10.10 2.15 -7.96
CA PRO A 34 10.96 1.04 -8.35
C PRO A 34 12.43 1.40 -8.59
N LYS A 35 12.75 2.69 -8.73
CA LYS A 35 14.10 3.18 -9.06
C LYS A 35 14.71 4.06 -7.97
N ILE A 36 13.98 4.31 -6.89
CA ILE A 36 14.44 5.15 -5.78
C ILE A 36 14.60 4.27 -4.55
N GLU A 37 15.66 4.50 -3.79
CA GLU A 37 16.02 3.71 -2.63
C GLU A 37 15.62 4.43 -1.32
N GLY A 38 15.55 3.67 -0.23
CA GLY A 38 15.28 4.20 1.10
C GLY A 38 13.89 4.78 1.28
N SER A 39 13.75 5.66 2.25
CA SER A 39 12.48 6.33 2.57
C SER A 39 11.96 7.22 1.43
N GLU A 40 12.83 7.67 0.55
CA GLU A 40 12.44 8.44 -0.64
C GLU A 40 11.65 7.61 -1.67
N SER A 41 11.72 6.27 -1.60
CA SER A 41 10.89 5.38 -2.43
C SER A 41 9.42 5.39 -2.05
N LEU A 42 9.09 5.82 -0.82
CA LEU A 42 7.72 5.87 -0.31
C LEU A 42 6.94 7.04 -0.93
N PRO A 43 5.61 6.94 -1.04
CA PRO A 43 4.75 8.09 -1.34
C PRO A 43 4.87 9.16 -0.25
N ARG A 44 4.33 10.33 -0.49
CA ARG A 44 4.27 11.43 0.47
C ARG A 44 3.21 11.17 1.55
N LEU A 45 3.45 10.15 2.40
CA LEU A 45 2.53 9.72 3.45
C LEU A 45 2.29 10.81 4.50
N GLU A 46 3.23 11.75 4.66
CA GLU A 46 3.08 12.92 5.53
C GLU A 46 1.85 13.79 5.19
N LEU A 47 1.37 13.74 3.95
CA LEU A 47 0.15 14.44 3.53
C LEU A 47 -1.15 13.82 4.09
N LEU A 48 -1.05 12.64 4.73
CA LEU A 48 -2.17 11.96 5.40
C LEU A 48 -2.27 12.29 6.89
N ALA A 49 -1.36 13.06 7.47
CA ALA A 49 -1.25 13.27 8.92
C ALA A 49 -2.59 13.64 9.59
N ASN A 50 -3.40 14.47 8.92
CA ASN A 50 -4.69 14.94 9.44
C ASN A 50 -5.88 14.49 8.55
N LYS A 51 -5.71 13.43 7.78
CA LYS A 51 -6.75 12.89 6.90
C LYS A 51 -7.26 11.56 7.42
N PRO A 52 -8.56 11.28 7.27
CA PRO A 52 -9.09 9.96 7.60
C PRO A 52 -8.52 8.90 6.64
N LEU A 53 -8.37 7.68 7.16
CA LEU A 53 -8.02 6.51 6.36
C LEU A 53 -8.79 5.30 6.90
N ASN A 54 -9.79 4.86 6.17
CA ASN A 54 -10.61 3.71 6.51
C ASN A 54 -10.18 2.44 5.79
N ALA A 55 -9.66 2.57 4.56
CA ALA A 55 -9.15 1.42 3.81
C ALA A 55 -8.07 1.82 2.80
N VAL A 56 -7.23 0.84 2.47
CA VAL A 56 -6.35 0.82 1.30
C VAL A 56 -6.92 -0.18 0.30
N LEU A 57 -7.26 0.30 -0.88
CA LEU A 57 -7.86 -0.45 -1.97
C LEU A 57 -6.78 -0.76 -3.00
N VAL A 58 -6.31 -2.00 -3.00
CA VAL A 58 -5.18 -2.40 -3.85
C VAL A 58 -5.69 -2.89 -5.19
N SER A 59 -5.21 -2.28 -6.28
CA SER A 59 -5.54 -2.68 -7.63
C SER A 59 -4.92 -4.02 -8.02
N HIS A 60 -3.62 -4.21 -7.76
CA HIS A 60 -2.88 -5.45 -8.02
C HIS A 60 -1.57 -5.54 -7.23
N GLY A 61 -0.92 -6.71 -7.27
CA GLY A 61 0.20 -7.07 -6.38
C GLY A 61 1.61 -6.62 -6.81
N HIS A 62 1.78 -5.64 -7.70
CA HIS A 62 3.11 -5.11 -8.03
C HIS A 62 3.62 -4.12 -6.96
N LEU A 63 4.94 -4.06 -6.75
CA LEU A 63 5.54 -3.25 -5.69
C LEU A 63 5.28 -1.75 -5.82
N ASP A 64 5.12 -1.24 -7.03
CA ASP A 64 4.75 0.16 -7.27
C ASP A 64 3.28 0.47 -6.92
N HIS A 65 2.50 -0.55 -6.50
CA HIS A 65 1.14 -0.45 -5.99
C HIS A 65 0.98 -0.90 -4.54
N ILE A 66 1.87 -1.78 -4.02
CA ILE A 66 1.78 -2.36 -2.68
C ILE A 66 3.01 -2.14 -1.80
N GLY A 67 4.13 -1.68 -2.35
CA GLY A 67 5.43 -1.70 -1.69
C GLY A 67 5.52 -0.88 -0.39
N SER A 68 4.59 0.03 -0.15
CA SER A 68 4.50 0.84 1.07
C SER A 68 3.35 0.44 2.00
N LEU A 69 2.59 -0.63 1.67
CA LEU A 69 1.48 -1.12 2.52
C LEU A 69 1.91 -1.41 3.96
N PRO A 70 3.03 -2.13 4.22
CA PRO A 70 3.43 -2.41 5.59
C PRO A 70 3.74 -1.15 6.40
N VAL A 71 4.24 -0.09 5.73
CA VAL A 71 4.56 1.18 6.38
C VAL A 71 3.29 1.92 6.76
N ILE A 72 2.35 2.12 5.84
CA ILE A 72 1.12 2.87 6.13
C ILE A 72 0.23 2.14 7.13
N LEU A 73 0.11 0.81 7.07
CA LEU A 73 -0.74 0.06 7.98
C LEU A 73 -0.11 -0.13 9.37
N ARG A 74 1.20 0.00 9.51
CA ARG A 74 1.84 0.17 10.82
C ARG A 74 1.45 1.50 11.49
N GLU A 75 1.32 2.58 10.71
CA GLU A 75 0.93 3.91 11.20
C GLU A 75 -0.60 4.06 11.37
N ARG A 76 -1.37 3.28 10.61
CA ARG A 76 -2.84 3.30 10.57
C ARG A 76 -3.39 1.88 10.69
N PRO A 77 -3.22 1.23 11.85
CA PRO A 77 -3.60 -0.18 12.04
C PRO A 77 -5.11 -0.42 11.98
N GLU A 78 -5.92 0.64 12.09
CA GLU A 78 -7.37 0.59 11.95
C GLU A 78 -7.84 0.51 10.49
N ALA A 79 -6.99 0.84 9.52
CA ALA A 79 -7.36 0.84 8.11
C ALA A 79 -7.39 -0.59 7.54
N ARG A 80 -8.44 -0.90 6.78
CA ARG A 80 -8.61 -2.19 6.12
C ARG A 80 -7.72 -2.28 4.88
N ALA A 81 -7.07 -3.41 4.65
CA ALA A 81 -6.32 -3.69 3.40
C ALA A 81 -7.16 -4.59 2.49
N CYS A 82 -7.78 -4.02 1.47
CA CYS A 82 -8.71 -4.71 0.57
C CYS A 82 -8.04 -5.02 -0.77
N LEU A 83 -8.08 -6.29 -1.18
CA LEU A 83 -7.48 -6.76 -2.44
C LEU A 83 -8.09 -8.09 -2.88
N THR A 84 -7.88 -8.47 -4.12
CA THR A 84 -8.30 -9.81 -4.59
C THR A 84 -7.39 -10.90 -4.03
N VAL A 85 -7.87 -12.13 -3.95
CA VAL A 85 -7.07 -13.30 -3.51
C VAL A 85 -5.78 -13.43 -4.32
N ALA A 86 -5.86 -13.27 -5.64
CA ALA A 86 -4.69 -13.35 -6.52
C ALA A 86 -3.66 -12.26 -6.20
N SER A 87 -4.11 -11.01 -5.99
CA SER A 87 -3.25 -9.90 -5.59
C SER A 87 -2.62 -10.14 -4.22
N GLY A 88 -3.35 -10.74 -3.27
CA GLY A 88 -2.84 -11.10 -1.95
C GLY A 88 -1.71 -12.11 -1.99
N LEU A 89 -1.84 -13.17 -2.79
CA LEU A 89 -0.80 -14.17 -2.97
C LEU A 89 0.48 -13.62 -3.63
N ILE A 90 0.32 -12.67 -4.54
CA ILE A 90 1.46 -11.98 -5.16
C ILE A 90 2.10 -11.03 -4.15
N ALA A 91 1.28 -10.26 -3.42
CA ALA A 91 1.72 -9.30 -2.41
C ALA A 91 2.56 -9.95 -1.31
N ASP A 92 2.12 -11.08 -0.77
CA ASP A 92 2.84 -11.87 0.22
C ASP A 92 4.30 -12.14 -0.24
N ARG A 93 4.45 -12.76 -1.41
CA ARG A 93 5.76 -13.08 -1.97
C ARG A 93 6.59 -11.83 -2.29
N ALA A 94 5.99 -10.83 -2.89
CA ALA A 94 6.68 -9.62 -3.32
C ALA A 94 7.20 -8.80 -2.12
N LEU A 95 6.39 -8.66 -1.08
CA LEU A 95 6.77 -7.94 0.14
C LEU A 95 7.86 -8.67 0.92
N HIS A 96 7.78 -9.99 1.08
CA HIS A 96 8.86 -10.79 1.71
C HIS A 96 10.17 -10.72 0.92
N ASN A 97 10.10 -10.76 -0.41
CA ASN A 97 11.28 -10.56 -1.25
C ASN A 97 11.86 -9.15 -1.07
N SER A 98 11.01 -8.12 -0.98
CA SER A 98 11.44 -6.75 -0.74
C SER A 98 12.19 -6.60 0.59
N VAL A 99 11.71 -7.22 1.68
CA VAL A 99 12.44 -7.25 2.97
C VAL A 99 13.84 -7.85 2.80
N SER A 100 13.93 -8.98 2.11
CA SER A 100 15.21 -9.68 1.88
C SER A 100 16.18 -8.82 1.07
N VAL A 101 15.71 -8.14 0.03
CA VAL A 101 16.49 -7.21 -0.79
C VAL A 101 16.96 -6.01 0.04
N MET A 102 16.07 -5.33 0.76
CA MET A 102 16.41 -4.19 1.60
C MET A 102 17.41 -4.56 2.71
N THR A 103 17.26 -5.74 3.31
CA THR A 103 18.20 -6.23 4.34
C THR A 103 19.62 -6.39 3.77
N LYS A 104 19.74 -6.89 2.55
CA LYS A 104 21.02 -7.00 1.85
C LYS A 104 21.57 -5.62 1.47
N GLN A 105 20.76 -4.76 0.92
CA GLN A 105 21.11 -3.41 0.52
C GLN A 105 21.52 -2.51 1.70
N ARG A 106 21.06 -2.79 2.92
CA ARG A 106 21.41 -2.03 4.12
C ARG A 106 22.91 -1.81 4.28
N ALA A 107 23.68 -2.87 4.11
CA ALA A 107 25.15 -2.80 4.20
C ALA A 107 25.79 -2.33 2.89
N GLU A 108 25.29 -2.79 1.74
CA GLU A 108 25.83 -2.49 0.43
C GLU A 108 25.72 -1.01 0.07
N LEU A 109 24.59 -0.37 0.43
CA LEU A 109 24.29 1.03 0.12
C LEU A 109 24.51 1.99 1.31
N ASN A 110 24.93 1.46 2.47
CA ASN A 110 25.05 2.22 3.73
C ASN A 110 23.75 2.95 4.10
N MET A 111 22.62 2.22 4.06
CA MET A 111 21.28 2.71 4.35
C MET A 111 20.77 2.17 5.70
N PRO A 112 21.05 2.85 6.81
CA PRO A 112 20.71 2.36 8.15
C PRO A 112 19.20 2.20 8.38
N GLU A 113 18.35 2.93 7.64
CA GLU A 113 16.89 2.83 7.69
C GLU A 113 16.34 1.52 7.10
N TYR A 114 17.11 0.80 6.31
CA TYR A 114 16.66 -0.48 5.76
C TYR A 114 16.75 -1.65 6.78
N PRO A 115 15.84 -2.61 6.71
CA PRO A 115 14.64 -2.63 5.88
C PRO A 115 13.56 -1.69 6.44
N LEU A 116 12.77 -1.07 5.57
CA LEU A 116 11.69 -0.14 5.94
C LEU A 116 10.55 -0.84 6.71
N PHE A 117 10.43 -2.15 6.54
CA PHE A 117 9.54 -3.04 7.26
C PHE A 117 10.14 -4.46 7.36
N THR A 118 9.61 -5.29 8.23
CA THR A 118 10.14 -6.60 8.57
C THR A 118 9.26 -7.74 8.03
N HIS A 119 9.79 -8.97 7.98
CA HIS A 119 9.01 -10.17 7.64
C HIS A 119 7.79 -10.34 8.58
N GLY A 120 7.97 -10.12 9.89
CA GLY A 120 6.86 -10.23 10.84
C GLY A 120 5.78 -9.16 10.69
N GLU A 121 6.09 -7.99 10.11
CA GLU A 121 5.07 -7.01 9.73
C GLU A 121 4.33 -7.45 8.47
N VAL A 122 5.03 -8.07 7.52
CA VAL A 122 4.40 -8.66 6.32
C VAL A 122 3.48 -9.82 6.70
N ASP A 123 3.92 -10.74 7.58
CA ASP A 123 3.09 -11.86 8.04
C ASP A 123 1.76 -11.37 8.62
N ARG A 124 1.82 -10.39 9.56
CA ARG A 124 0.61 -9.81 10.15
C ARG A 124 -0.30 -9.14 9.14
N LEU A 125 0.30 -8.37 8.22
CA LEU A 125 -0.43 -7.71 7.16
C LEU A 125 -1.18 -8.70 6.27
N VAL A 126 -0.52 -9.80 5.87
CA VAL A 126 -1.10 -10.84 5.02
C VAL A 126 -2.25 -11.57 5.72
N ASP A 127 -2.12 -11.83 7.02
CA ASP A 127 -3.18 -12.44 7.85
C ASP A 127 -4.42 -11.53 7.93
N ASP A 128 -4.24 -10.20 7.91
CA ASP A 128 -5.28 -9.19 8.02
C ASP A 128 -5.86 -8.76 6.64
N PHE A 129 -5.38 -9.31 5.52
CA PHE A 129 -5.91 -8.97 4.20
C PHE A 129 -7.38 -9.31 4.05
N GLU A 130 -8.16 -8.32 3.66
CA GLU A 130 -9.55 -8.52 3.31
C GLU A 130 -9.67 -8.89 1.82
N ASN A 131 -10.04 -10.15 1.60
CA ASN A 131 -10.19 -10.69 0.25
C ASN A 131 -11.50 -10.22 -0.38
N VAL A 132 -11.40 -9.45 -1.45
CA VAL A 132 -12.54 -8.91 -2.19
C VAL A 132 -12.75 -9.71 -3.48
N PRO A 133 -13.92 -10.34 -3.68
CA PRO A 133 -14.24 -11.01 -4.94
C PRO A 133 -14.56 -9.99 -6.03
N TYR A 134 -14.34 -10.37 -7.29
CA TYR A 134 -14.76 -9.58 -8.44
C TYR A 134 -16.28 -9.46 -8.53
N ASP A 135 -16.76 -8.34 -9.07
CA ASP A 135 -18.15 -8.03 -9.40
C ASP A 135 -19.12 -8.14 -8.21
N ARG A 136 -18.60 -8.07 -6.99
CA ARG A 136 -19.40 -8.00 -5.77
C ARG A 136 -19.12 -6.70 -5.03
N PRO A 137 -20.16 -5.94 -4.70
CA PRO A 137 -19.99 -4.72 -3.92
C PRO A 137 -19.55 -5.03 -2.50
N LEU A 138 -18.59 -4.27 -2.01
CA LEU A 138 -18.11 -4.23 -0.63
C LEU A 138 -18.43 -2.86 -0.06
N ASP A 139 -19.19 -2.82 1.01
CA ASP A 139 -19.49 -1.57 1.71
C ASP A 139 -18.39 -1.28 2.74
N ILE A 140 -17.75 -0.12 2.61
CA ILE A 140 -16.78 0.39 3.57
C ILE A 140 -17.21 1.80 3.97
N GLU A 141 -17.73 1.93 5.18
CA GLU A 141 -18.26 3.18 5.72
C GLU A 141 -19.32 3.79 4.78
N SER A 142 -19.02 4.95 4.21
CA SER A 142 -19.94 5.67 3.30
C SER A 142 -19.73 5.35 1.81
N ALA A 143 -18.82 4.43 1.49
CA ALA A 143 -18.51 4.07 0.11
C ALA A 143 -18.88 2.62 -0.21
N GLN A 144 -19.37 2.40 -1.41
CA GLN A 144 -19.51 1.06 -2.00
C GLN A 144 -18.42 0.86 -3.04
N ILE A 145 -17.62 -0.18 -2.87
CA ILE A 145 -16.46 -0.52 -3.69
C ILE A 145 -16.74 -1.79 -4.48
N THR A 146 -16.42 -1.80 -5.75
CA THR A 146 -16.51 -3.02 -6.58
C THR A 146 -15.22 -3.19 -7.36
N TYR A 147 -14.63 -4.39 -7.27
CA TYR A 147 -13.48 -4.77 -8.07
C TYR A 147 -13.96 -5.43 -9.37
N HIS A 148 -13.44 -4.97 -10.48
CA HIS A 148 -13.70 -5.55 -11.79
C HIS A 148 -12.43 -6.14 -12.37
N GLU A 149 -12.55 -7.22 -13.11
CA GLU A 149 -11.42 -7.79 -13.85
C GLU A 149 -11.01 -6.82 -14.96
N ALA A 150 -9.72 -6.54 -15.05
CA ALA A 150 -9.18 -5.59 -16.02
C ALA A 150 -8.47 -6.26 -17.23
N GLY A 151 -8.60 -7.56 -17.35
CA GLY A 151 -8.02 -8.35 -18.44
C GLY A 151 -6.88 -9.26 -18.04
#